data_28c0ec1c99312f29d4e8382437f8c1ce
#
_entry.id   28c0ec1c99312f29d4e8382437f8c1ce
#
_cell.length_a   1.000
_cell.length_b   1.000
_cell.length_c   1.000
_cell.angle_alpha   90.00
_cell.angle_beta   90.00
_cell.angle_gamma   90.00
#
_symmetry.space_group_name_H-M   'P 1'
#
loop_
_entity.id
_entity.type
_entity.pdbx_description
1 polymer ?
#
loop_
_entity_poly.entity_id
_entity_poly.type
_entity_poly.pdbx_seq_one_letter_code
_entity_poly.pdbx_strand_id
1 'polypeptide(L)'
;YENLLKLVADKDYFVVTTNVDHCFQKAGFDKRRLFYTQGDYGLFQCSEPCCQETFDNEAVIREMVKRQEDMKTPTELRPVCPHCGKPLTMNLRSDDKFVEDEGWHKAAERYENFLRTRAGGKILFLELGVGYNTPIIIKYPFWQMTAKNPNAAYVCINQGQAVCPQEIEKQSICMDADIGQVLQSLSDAAIE
;
A
#
# COMPACT_ATOMS: atom_id res chain seq x y z
N TYR A 1 6.10 -9.79 3.88
CA TYR A 1 5.75 -9.50 2.48
C TYR A 1 6.02 -10.69 1.56
N GLU A 2 7.21 -11.30 1.62
CA GLU A 2 7.56 -12.46 0.78
C GLU A 2 6.63 -13.65 1.02
N ASN A 3 6.27 -13.96 2.27
CA ASN A 3 5.31 -15.04 2.58
C ASN A 3 3.92 -14.73 2.02
N LEU A 4 3.47 -13.48 2.12
CA LEU A 4 2.21 -13.06 1.51
C LEU A 4 2.26 -13.23 -0.01
N LEU A 5 3.36 -12.83 -0.66
CA LEU A 5 3.51 -13.02 -2.10
C LEU A 5 3.42 -14.50 -2.49
N LYS A 6 4.08 -15.41 -1.76
CA LYS A 6 3.98 -16.86 -2.01
C LYS A 6 2.54 -17.37 -1.93
N LEU A 7 1.76 -16.88 -0.96
CA LEU A 7 0.35 -17.29 -0.77
C LEU A 7 -0.58 -16.79 -1.86
N VAL A 8 -0.25 -15.68 -2.54
CA VAL A 8 -1.14 -15.06 -3.52
C VAL A 8 -0.63 -15.11 -4.96
N ALA A 9 0.60 -15.57 -5.21
CA ALA A 9 1.24 -15.51 -6.52
C ALA A 9 0.46 -16.25 -7.64
N ASP A 10 -0.19 -17.35 -7.31
CA ASP A 10 -1.04 -18.15 -8.21
C ASP A 10 -2.52 -17.72 -8.19
N LYS A 11 -2.87 -16.69 -7.44
CA LYS A 11 -4.23 -16.19 -7.28
C LYS A 11 -4.47 -14.95 -8.13
N ASP A 12 -5.73 -14.67 -8.37
CA ASP A 12 -6.14 -13.39 -8.93
C ASP A 12 -6.28 -12.38 -7.79
N TYR A 13 -5.21 -11.63 -7.51
CA TYR A 13 -5.11 -10.72 -6.38
C TYR A 13 -4.93 -9.28 -6.81
N PHE A 14 -5.24 -8.38 -5.90
CA PHE A 14 -4.87 -6.97 -5.95
C PHE A 14 -4.50 -6.46 -4.55
N VAL A 15 -3.47 -5.65 -4.44
CA VAL A 15 -3.02 -5.03 -3.19
C VAL A 15 -3.39 -3.56 -3.17
N VAL A 16 -4.10 -3.13 -2.13
CA VAL A 16 -4.26 -1.73 -1.77
C VAL A 16 -3.57 -1.49 -0.43
N THR A 17 -2.73 -0.47 -0.36
CA THR A 17 -1.96 -0.18 0.86
C THR A 17 -1.93 1.31 1.18
N THR A 18 -1.93 1.61 2.46
CA THR A 18 -1.63 2.96 3.00
C THR A 18 -0.17 3.09 3.43
N ASN A 19 0.61 2.00 3.37
CA ASN A 19 2.03 2.03 3.67
C ASN A 19 2.80 2.72 2.54
N VAL A 20 3.82 3.48 2.92
CA VAL A 20 4.69 4.24 2.01
C VAL A 20 6.13 3.70 1.99
N ASP A 21 6.35 2.54 2.64
CA ASP A 21 7.66 1.94 2.93
C ASP A 21 8.32 1.23 1.73
N HIS A 22 7.68 1.18 0.59
CA HIS A 22 8.15 0.50 -0.63
C HIS A 22 8.34 -1.02 -0.48
N CYS A 23 7.82 -1.63 0.59
CA CYS A 23 8.09 -3.04 0.90
C CYS A 23 7.41 -4.03 -0.03
N PHE A 24 6.20 -3.71 -0.55
CA PHE A 24 5.54 -4.55 -1.56
C PHE A 24 6.36 -4.64 -2.84
N GLN A 25 6.88 -3.51 -3.33
CA GLN A 25 7.72 -3.45 -4.53
C GLN A 25 9.02 -4.24 -4.33
N LYS A 26 9.69 -4.06 -3.16
CA LYS A 26 10.93 -4.80 -2.80
C LYS A 26 10.70 -6.30 -2.68
N ALA A 27 9.54 -6.74 -2.23
CA ALA A 27 9.18 -8.15 -2.13
C ALA A 27 8.81 -8.78 -3.50
N GLY A 28 8.73 -7.99 -4.57
CA GLY A 28 8.48 -8.47 -5.93
C GLY A 28 7.01 -8.56 -6.34
N PHE A 29 6.10 -7.88 -5.65
CA PHE A 29 4.70 -7.78 -6.09
C PHE A 29 4.60 -7.07 -7.46
N ASP A 30 3.74 -7.56 -8.34
CA ASP A 30 3.48 -6.94 -9.63
C ASP A 30 2.88 -5.52 -9.43
N LYS A 31 3.61 -4.50 -9.88
CA LYS A 31 3.19 -3.10 -9.77
C LYS A 31 1.83 -2.83 -10.43
N ARG A 32 1.42 -3.64 -11.41
CA ARG A 32 0.09 -3.54 -12.04
C ARG A 32 -1.04 -4.00 -11.13
N ARG A 33 -0.73 -4.73 -10.06
CA ARG A 33 -1.64 -5.27 -9.05
C ARG A 33 -1.45 -4.60 -7.68
N LEU A 34 -0.90 -3.39 -7.68
CA LEU A 34 -0.56 -2.64 -6.47
C LEU A 34 -1.05 -1.19 -6.59
N PHE A 35 -1.74 -0.72 -5.53
CA PHE A 35 -2.13 0.67 -5.36
C PHE A 35 -1.70 1.19 -3.98
N TYR A 36 -0.67 2.00 -3.94
CA TYR A 36 -0.16 2.68 -2.74
C TYR A 36 -0.80 4.08 -2.64
N THR A 37 -1.88 4.18 -1.88
CA THR A 37 -2.79 5.32 -1.88
C THR A 37 -2.23 6.60 -1.25
N GLN A 38 -1.23 6.47 -0.35
CA GLN A 38 -0.68 7.56 0.45
C GLN A 38 0.71 8.02 -0.01
N GLY A 39 1.16 7.57 -1.18
CA GLY A 39 2.46 7.87 -1.74
C GLY A 39 3.51 6.78 -1.51
N ASP A 40 4.76 7.10 -1.78
CA ASP A 40 5.88 6.16 -1.77
C ASP A 40 7.18 6.88 -1.39
N TYR A 41 7.93 6.35 -0.42
CA TYR A 41 9.28 6.82 -0.09
C TYR A 41 10.28 6.70 -1.25
N GLY A 42 10.01 5.89 -2.25
CA GLY A 42 10.81 5.77 -3.47
C GLY A 42 10.63 6.94 -4.44
N LEU A 43 9.72 7.89 -4.17
CA LEU A 43 9.38 8.98 -5.07
C LEU A 43 9.58 10.35 -4.42
N PHE A 44 10.07 11.30 -5.22
CA PHE A 44 10.00 12.72 -4.92
C PHE A 44 8.86 13.39 -5.68
N GLN A 45 8.39 14.52 -5.14
CA GLN A 45 7.52 15.49 -5.79
C GLN A 45 8.02 16.91 -5.57
N CYS A 46 7.55 17.87 -6.34
CA CYS A 46 7.83 19.29 -6.05
C CYS A 46 7.20 19.69 -4.70
N SER A 47 7.97 20.37 -3.83
CA SER A 47 7.49 20.87 -2.53
C SER A 47 6.37 21.91 -2.65
N GLU A 48 6.29 22.58 -3.80
CA GLU A 48 5.21 23.48 -4.20
C GLU A 48 4.67 22.96 -5.54
N PRO A 49 3.67 22.06 -5.57
CA PRO A 49 3.31 21.31 -6.75
C PRO A 49 3.09 22.17 -7.99
N CYS A 50 4.14 22.34 -8.80
CA CYS A 50 4.09 23.08 -10.05
C CYS A 50 3.74 22.20 -11.25
N CYS A 51 3.75 20.89 -11.06
CA CYS A 51 3.40 19.85 -12.02
C CYS A 51 2.81 18.64 -11.28
N GLN A 52 2.13 17.76 -12.02
CA GLN A 52 1.56 16.51 -11.51
C GLN A 52 2.50 15.33 -11.83
N GLU A 53 3.79 15.50 -11.53
CA GLU A 53 4.81 14.50 -11.79
C GLU A 53 5.53 14.11 -10.50
N THR A 54 5.89 12.83 -10.42
CA THR A 54 6.78 12.30 -9.40
C THR A 54 8.09 11.84 -10.04
N PHE A 55 9.17 11.81 -9.24
CA PHE A 55 10.52 11.52 -9.69
C PHE A 55 11.11 10.39 -8.85
N ASP A 56 11.69 9.38 -9.49
CA ASP A 56 12.44 8.34 -8.81
C ASP A 56 13.60 8.96 -8.01
N ASN A 57 13.78 8.49 -6.78
CA ASN A 57 14.76 9.08 -5.87
C ASN A 57 15.90 8.13 -5.50
N GLU A 58 15.91 6.89 -5.96
CA GLU A 58 16.87 5.86 -5.52
C GLU A 58 18.32 6.31 -5.71
N ALA A 59 18.67 6.81 -6.88
CA ALA A 59 20.04 7.20 -7.20
C ALA A 59 20.56 8.34 -6.30
N VAL A 60 19.76 9.38 -6.10
CA VAL A 60 20.16 10.52 -5.27
C VAL A 60 20.22 10.15 -3.79
N ILE A 61 19.26 9.35 -3.31
CA ILE A 61 19.26 8.86 -1.92
C ILE A 61 20.48 7.99 -1.65
N ARG A 62 20.85 7.08 -2.56
CA ARG A 62 22.08 6.26 -2.43
C ARG A 62 23.32 7.13 -2.36
N GLU A 63 23.41 8.19 -3.16
CA GLU A 63 24.54 9.12 -3.12
C GLU A 63 24.57 9.95 -1.84
N MET A 64 23.41 10.40 -1.34
CA MET A 64 23.29 11.05 -0.03
C MET A 64 23.80 10.15 1.10
N VAL A 65 23.41 8.88 1.12
CA VAL A 65 23.84 7.91 2.14
C VAL A 65 25.37 7.71 2.12
N LYS A 66 26.00 7.66 0.94
CA LYS A 66 27.43 7.51 0.81
C LYS A 66 28.22 8.73 1.30
N ARG A 67 27.66 9.92 1.11
CA ARG A 67 28.36 11.19 1.34
C ARG A 67 27.91 11.91 2.61
N GLN A 68 27.00 11.32 3.39
CA GLN A 68 26.60 11.91 4.66
C GLN A 68 27.72 11.80 5.70
N GLU A 69 27.95 12.89 6.43
CA GLU A 69 28.83 12.99 7.57
C GLU A 69 28.06 13.61 8.74
N ASP A 70 28.19 13.08 9.96
CA ASP A 70 27.51 13.59 11.15
C ASP A 70 25.98 13.81 10.94
N MET A 71 25.31 12.86 10.27
CA MET A 71 23.88 12.93 9.91
C MET A 71 23.50 14.12 9.00
N LYS A 72 24.45 14.68 8.28
CA LYS A 72 24.24 15.77 7.32
C LYS A 72 24.66 15.31 5.93
N THR A 73 23.87 15.67 4.94
CA THR A 73 24.20 15.47 3.53
C THR A 73 24.75 16.74 2.91
N PRO A 74 25.69 16.66 1.95
CA PRO A 74 26.18 17.82 1.22
C PRO A 74 25.03 18.60 0.55
N THR A 75 25.09 19.93 0.62
CA THR A 75 24.01 20.81 0.10
C THR A 75 23.79 20.65 -1.40
N GLU A 76 24.84 20.35 -2.17
CA GLU A 76 24.77 20.13 -3.61
C GLU A 76 24.00 18.87 -4.02
N LEU A 77 23.77 17.92 -3.09
CA LEU A 77 22.93 16.75 -3.31
C LEU A 77 21.44 17.02 -3.06
N ARG A 78 21.09 18.21 -2.61
CA ARG A 78 19.71 18.56 -2.34
C ARG A 78 18.92 18.59 -3.65
N PRO A 79 17.92 17.70 -3.85
CA PRO A 79 17.21 17.62 -5.10
C PRO A 79 16.31 18.82 -5.32
N VAL A 80 16.26 19.29 -6.55
CA VAL A 80 15.42 20.42 -6.96
C VAL A 80 14.50 20.01 -8.10
N CYS A 81 13.32 20.62 -8.15
CA CYS A 81 12.34 20.38 -9.18
C CYS A 81 12.88 20.84 -10.55
N PRO A 82 12.87 19.97 -11.58
CA PRO A 82 13.38 20.32 -12.91
C PRO A 82 12.54 21.39 -13.62
N HIS A 83 11.28 21.59 -13.20
CA HIS A 83 10.37 22.57 -13.81
C HIS A 83 10.50 23.98 -13.19
N CYS A 84 10.64 24.09 -11.87
CA CYS A 84 10.60 25.39 -11.19
C CYS A 84 11.81 25.69 -10.29
N GLY A 85 12.76 24.76 -10.14
CA GLY A 85 13.94 24.91 -9.31
C GLY A 85 13.70 24.91 -7.79
N LYS A 86 12.44 24.77 -7.33
CA LYS A 86 12.15 24.64 -5.90
C LYS A 86 12.59 23.28 -5.38
N PRO A 87 12.80 23.11 -4.06
CA PRO A 87 13.18 21.82 -3.49
C PRO A 87 12.19 20.71 -3.85
N LEU A 88 12.68 19.49 -4.02
CA LEU A 88 11.84 18.30 -4.00
C LEU A 88 11.64 17.81 -2.56
N THR A 89 10.52 17.18 -2.31
CA THR A 89 10.16 16.48 -1.07
C THR A 89 9.69 15.07 -1.38
N MET A 90 9.57 14.20 -0.37
CA MET A 90 8.99 12.87 -0.56
C MET A 90 7.54 12.97 -1.04
N ASN A 91 7.13 12.08 -1.95
CA ASN A 91 5.73 11.98 -2.36
C ASN A 91 4.92 11.25 -1.29
N LEU A 92 4.46 11.99 -0.29
CA LEU A 92 3.70 11.49 0.85
C LEU A 92 2.46 12.36 1.06
N ARG A 93 1.31 11.71 1.32
CA ARG A 93 0.06 12.41 1.65
C ARG A 93 0.08 12.85 3.13
N SER A 94 0.87 13.84 3.44
CA SER A 94 0.98 14.47 4.77
C SER A 94 0.19 15.78 4.87
N ASP A 95 -0.13 16.40 3.73
CA ASP A 95 -0.85 17.66 3.60
C ASP A 95 -1.64 17.73 2.29
N ASP A 96 -2.13 18.91 1.93
CA ASP A 96 -2.90 19.21 0.72
C ASP A 96 -2.03 19.35 -0.56
N LYS A 97 -0.70 19.23 -0.43
CA LYS A 97 0.25 19.34 -1.55
C LYS A 97 0.62 17.99 -2.18
N PHE A 98 -0.02 16.90 -1.76
CA PHE A 98 0.25 15.58 -2.31
C PHE A 98 -0.03 15.53 -3.81
N VAL A 99 0.95 15.05 -4.58
CA VAL A 99 0.84 14.90 -6.04
C VAL A 99 0.32 13.49 -6.36
N GLU A 100 -0.86 13.45 -6.94
CA GLU A 100 -1.42 12.24 -7.58
C GLU A 100 -1.01 12.26 -9.05
N ASP A 101 0.09 11.60 -9.37
CA ASP A 101 0.59 11.56 -10.75
C ASP A 101 -0.24 10.61 -11.65
N GLU A 102 0.11 10.56 -12.93
CA GLU A 102 -0.56 9.66 -13.89
C GLU A 102 -0.45 8.18 -13.44
N GLY A 103 0.66 7.79 -12.81
CA GLY A 103 0.86 6.44 -12.28
C GLY A 103 -0.09 6.12 -11.15
N TRP A 104 -0.32 7.06 -10.25
CA TRP A 104 -1.28 6.95 -9.16
C TRP A 104 -2.72 6.79 -9.70
N HIS A 105 -3.14 7.65 -10.63
CA HIS A 105 -4.47 7.55 -11.25
C HIS A 105 -4.68 6.23 -12.00
N LYS A 106 -3.69 5.77 -12.76
CA LYS A 106 -3.74 4.46 -13.43
C LYS A 106 -3.82 3.29 -12.42
N ALA A 107 -3.17 3.40 -11.25
CA ALA A 107 -3.27 2.39 -10.21
C ALA A 107 -4.66 2.38 -9.57
N ALA A 108 -5.25 3.53 -9.31
CA ALA A 108 -6.62 3.67 -8.82
C ALA A 108 -7.62 3.05 -9.80
N GLU A 109 -7.53 3.39 -11.10
CA GLU A 109 -8.39 2.83 -12.16
C GLU A 109 -8.29 1.28 -12.22
N ARG A 110 -7.07 0.73 -12.14
CA ARG A 110 -6.88 -0.73 -12.12
C ARG A 110 -7.53 -1.38 -10.90
N TYR A 111 -7.43 -0.74 -9.73
CA TYR A 111 -8.06 -1.23 -8.51
C TYR A 111 -9.59 -1.21 -8.62
N GLU A 112 -10.17 -0.11 -9.07
CA GLU A 112 -11.62 0.02 -9.31
C GLU A 112 -12.12 -1.00 -10.33
N ASN A 113 -11.38 -1.20 -11.42
CA ASN A 113 -11.70 -2.21 -12.43
C ASN A 113 -11.63 -3.63 -11.86
N PHE A 114 -10.62 -3.92 -11.03
CA PHE A 114 -10.50 -5.21 -10.34
C PHE A 114 -11.74 -5.49 -9.49
N LEU A 115 -12.17 -4.55 -8.66
CA LEU A 115 -13.37 -4.69 -7.83
C LEU A 115 -14.64 -4.81 -8.67
N ARG A 116 -14.81 -3.98 -9.69
CA ARG A 116 -15.99 -3.96 -10.55
C ARG A 116 -16.19 -5.27 -11.30
N THR A 117 -15.10 -5.82 -11.85
CA THR A 117 -15.18 -7.07 -12.64
C THR A 117 -15.39 -8.31 -11.81
N ARG A 118 -15.23 -8.23 -10.48
CA ARG A 118 -15.44 -9.33 -9.53
C ARG A 118 -16.63 -9.12 -8.61
N ALA A 119 -17.39 -8.07 -8.86
CA ALA A 119 -18.60 -7.76 -8.08
C ALA A 119 -19.58 -8.95 -8.10
N GLY A 120 -20.07 -9.35 -6.91
CA GLY A 120 -20.96 -10.48 -6.75
C GLY A 120 -20.32 -11.88 -6.84
N GLY A 121 -19.06 -11.97 -7.26
CA GLY A 121 -18.29 -13.22 -7.27
C GLY A 121 -17.71 -13.58 -5.90
N LYS A 122 -17.01 -14.72 -5.84
CA LYS A 122 -16.24 -15.11 -4.64
C LYS A 122 -15.02 -14.20 -4.53
N ILE A 123 -14.91 -13.45 -3.44
CA ILE A 123 -13.80 -12.56 -3.15
C ILE A 123 -13.41 -12.65 -1.68
N LEU A 124 -12.13 -12.68 -1.39
CA LEU A 124 -11.58 -12.57 -0.06
C LEU A 124 -11.01 -11.16 0.12
N PHE A 125 -11.53 -10.42 1.08
CA PHE A 125 -10.96 -9.18 1.58
C PHE A 125 -10.03 -9.50 2.75
N LEU A 126 -8.73 -9.52 2.48
CA LEU A 126 -7.70 -9.78 3.49
C LEU A 126 -7.15 -8.46 4.02
N GLU A 127 -7.45 -8.15 5.26
CA GLU A 127 -6.93 -6.98 5.96
C GLU A 127 -5.76 -7.35 6.87
N LEU A 128 -4.64 -6.66 6.69
CA LEU A 128 -3.40 -6.88 7.43
C LEU A 128 -2.98 -5.60 8.16
N GLY A 129 -3.26 -5.53 9.46
CA GLY A 129 -2.77 -4.49 10.36
C GLY A 129 -3.33 -3.08 10.12
N VAL A 130 -4.52 -2.94 9.51
CA VAL A 130 -5.13 -1.62 9.30
C VAL A 130 -5.66 -1.08 10.63
N GLY A 131 -5.05 -0.01 11.13
CA GLY A 131 -5.48 0.68 12.34
C GLY A 131 -6.62 1.68 12.10
N TYR A 132 -7.02 2.36 13.19
CA TYR A 132 -8.09 3.37 13.15
C TYR A 132 -7.61 4.78 12.78
N ASN A 133 -6.34 4.96 12.39
CA ASN A 133 -5.86 6.28 11.93
C ASN A 133 -6.43 6.64 10.55
N THR A 134 -6.51 5.68 9.62
CA THR A 134 -7.01 5.87 8.27
C THR A 134 -7.95 4.73 7.82
N PRO A 135 -8.98 4.38 8.61
CA PRO A 135 -9.83 3.21 8.34
C PRO A 135 -10.69 3.37 7.09
N ILE A 136 -10.94 4.61 6.67
CA ILE A 136 -11.79 4.95 5.53
C ILE A 136 -11.24 4.50 4.18
N ILE A 137 -9.94 4.20 4.09
CA ILE A 137 -9.29 3.83 2.83
C ILE A 137 -9.42 2.32 2.55
N ILE A 138 -9.29 1.48 3.58
CA ILE A 138 -9.28 0.02 3.43
C ILE A 138 -10.36 -0.64 4.30
N LYS A 139 -10.30 -0.45 5.63
CA LYS A 139 -11.14 -1.16 6.60
C LYS A 139 -12.62 -0.99 6.32
N TYR A 140 -13.13 0.23 6.29
CA TYR A 140 -14.56 0.48 6.07
C TYR A 140 -15.03 0.10 4.66
N PRO A 141 -14.30 0.37 3.57
CA PRO A 141 -14.64 -0.16 2.25
C PRO A 141 -14.73 -1.69 2.20
N PHE A 142 -13.79 -2.42 2.83
CA PHE A 142 -13.82 -3.87 2.87
C PHE A 142 -15.05 -4.39 3.62
N TRP A 143 -15.40 -3.80 4.77
CA TRP A 143 -16.63 -4.14 5.49
C TRP A 143 -17.87 -3.93 4.64
N GLN A 144 -17.98 -2.76 3.99
CA GLN A 144 -19.13 -2.43 3.13
C GLN A 144 -19.25 -3.35 1.92
N MET A 145 -18.13 -3.69 1.28
CA MET A 145 -18.13 -4.61 0.14
C MET A 145 -18.46 -6.04 0.57
N THR A 146 -17.98 -6.49 1.72
CA THR A 146 -18.35 -7.78 2.31
C THR A 146 -19.84 -7.84 2.62
N ALA A 147 -20.41 -6.82 3.28
CA ALA A 147 -21.83 -6.77 3.60
C ALA A 147 -22.75 -6.79 2.36
N LYS A 148 -22.31 -6.19 1.26
CA LYS A 148 -23.06 -6.14 -0.01
C LYS A 148 -22.97 -7.41 -0.84
N ASN A 149 -21.99 -8.30 -0.59
CA ASN A 149 -21.76 -9.49 -1.38
C ASN A 149 -21.81 -10.76 -0.51
N PRO A 150 -22.89 -11.56 -0.60
CA PRO A 150 -23.00 -12.79 0.20
C PRO A 150 -21.96 -13.87 -0.14
N ASN A 151 -21.24 -13.73 -1.27
CA ASN A 151 -20.17 -14.62 -1.68
C ASN A 151 -18.79 -14.12 -1.26
N ALA A 152 -18.70 -12.96 -0.61
CA ALA A 152 -17.46 -12.42 -0.09
C ALA A 152 -17.14 -13.00 1.30
N ALA A 153 -15.84 -13.09 1.59
CA ALA A 153 -15.31 -13.31 2.93
C ALA A 153 -14.39 -12.19 3.33
N TYR A 154 -14.34 -11.88 4.63
CA TYR A 154 -13.43 -10.92 5.20
C TYR A 154 -12.51 -11.61 6.21
N VAL A 155 -11.21 -11.39 6.11
CA VAL A 155 -10.22 -11.86 7.08
C VAL A 155 -9.43 -10.68 7.59
N CYS A 156 -9.39 -10.49 8.89
CA CYS A 156 -8.60 -9.46 9.56
C CYS A 156 -7.53 -10.12 10.44
N ILE A 157 -6.27 -9.80 10.19
CA ILE A 157 -5.14 -10.19 11.06
C ILE A 157 -4.56 -8.91 11.62
N ASN A 158 -4.75 -8.67 12.92
CA ASN A 158 -4.34 -7.43 13.55
C ASN A 158 -4.18 -7.61 15.06
N GLN A 159 -2.99 -7.42 15.56
CA GLN A 159 -2.71 -7.54 16.99
C GLN A 159 -3.41 -6.41 17.77
N GLY A 160 -4.30 -6.78 18.68
CA GLY A 160 -5.06 -5.87 19.53
C GLY A 160 -6.25 -5.16 18.88
N GLN A 161 -6.45 -5.29 17.54
CA GLN A 161 -7.52 -4.60 16.81
C GLN A 161 -8.18 -5.46 15.74
N ALA A 162 -8.22 -6.78 15.92
CA ALA A 162 -8.85 -7.73 15.00
C ALA A 162 -10.37 -7.77 15.22
N VAL A 163 -11.10 -6.91 14.52
CA VAL A 163 -12.55 -6.76 14.69
C VAL A 163 -13.28 -6.66 13.34
N CYS A 164 -14.57 -7.01 13.33
CA CYS A 164 -15.49 -6.75 12.24
C CYS A 164 -16.86 -6.31 12.78
N PRO A 165 -17.67 -5.62 11.96
CA PRO A 165 -19.06 -5.32 12.31
C PRO A 165 -19.93 -6.58 12.42
N GLN A 166 -20.98 -6.54 13.23
CA GLN A 166 -21.91 -7.64 13.45
C GLN A 166 -22.57 -8.12 12.15
N GLU A 167 -22.82 -7.18 11.22
CA GLU A 167 -23.48 -7.45 9.93
C GLU A 167 -22.70 -8.43 9.03
N ILE A 168 -21.37 -8.49 9.19
CA ILE A 168 -20.51 -9.38 8.41
C ILE A 168 -19.86 -10.49 9.23
N GLU A 169 -20.21 -10.65 10.49
CA GLU A 169 -19.57 -11.62 11.40
C GLU A 169 -19.56 -13.05 10.84
N LYS A 170 -20.69 -13.48 10.22
CA LYS A 170 -20.81 -14.82 9.61
C LYS A 170 -19.96 -15.03 8.36
N GLN A 171 -19.44 -13.95 7.77
CA GLN A 171 -18.58 -13.97 6.59
C GLN A 171 -17.13 -13.61 6.96
N SER A 172 -16.80 -13.52 8.27
CA SER A 172 -15.54 -12.97 8.73
C SER A 172 -14.75 -13.91 9.62
N ILE A 173 -13.42 -13.79 9.54
CA ILE A 173 -12.47 -14.39 10.47
C ILE A 173 -11.58 -13.26 10.97
N CYS A 174 -11.61 -12.99 12.29
CA CYS A 174 -10.78 -11.98 12.92
C CYS A 174 -9.75 -12.67 13.84
N MET A 175 -8.47 -12.47 13.57
CA MET A 175 -7.35 -13.08 14.28
C MET A 175 -6.56 -11.99 15.01
N ASP A 176 -6.62 -11.99 16.35
CA ASP A 176 -5.73 -11.17 17.19
C ASP A 176 -4.37 -11.85 17.29
N ALA A 177 -3.49 -11.57 16.34
CA ALA A 177 -2.21 -12.24 16.20
C ALA A 177 -1.18 -11.40 15.43
N ASP A 178 0.09 -11.77 15.55
CA ASP A 178 1.16 -11.22 14.73
C ASP A 178 1.02 -11.66 13.29
N ILE A 179 0.99 -10.70 12.36
CA ILE A 179 0.80 -10.93 10.92
C ILE A 179 1.91 -11.83 10.35
N GLY A 180 3.16 -11.58 10.75
CA GLY A 180 4.30 -12.34 10.26
C GLY A 180 4.22 -13.81 10.63
N GLN A 181 3.84 -14.12 11.88
CA GLN A 181 3.67 -15.49 12.37
C GLN A 181 2.52 -16.21 11.65
N VAL A 182 1.38 -15.55 11.46
CA VAL A 182 0.24 -16.15 10.75
C VAL A 182 0.60 -16.42 9.29
N LEU A 183 1.18 -15.46 8.59
CA LEU A 183 1.57 -15.64 7.18
C LEU A 183 2.67 -16.71 7.01
N GLN A 184 3.60 -16.83 7.97
CA GLN A 184 4.61 -17.89 7.96
C GLN A 184 3.93 -19.26 8.10
N SER A 185 3.07 -19.42 9.11
CA SER A 185 2.36 -20.69 9.35
C SER A 185 1.50 -21.12 8.15
N LEU A 186 0.81 -20.17 7.50
CA LEU A 186 0.03 -20.43 6.29
C LEU A 186 0.91 -20.82 5.10
N SER A 187 2.08 -20.18 4.95
CA SER A 187 3.03 -20.48 3.90
C SER A 187 3.62 -21.89 4.06
N ASP A 188 3.93 -22.29 5.30
CA ASP A 188 4.48 -23.62 5.61
C ASP A 188 3.43 -24.72 5.34
N ALA A 189 2.18 -24.49 5.74
CA ALA A 189 1.07 -25.44 5.50
C ALA A 189 0.68 -25.57 4.01
N ALA A 190 1.00 -24.59 3.17
CA ALA A 190 0.69 -24.66 1.73
C ALA A 190 1.74 -25.45 0.93
N ILE A 191 2.85 -25.86 1.55
CA ILE A 191 3.95 -26.62 0.92
C ILE A 191 3.77 -28.14 1.18
N GLU A 192 2.96 -28.53 2.18
CA GLU A 192 2.57 -29.91 2.47
C GLU A 192 1.39 -30.36 1.58
#